data_a2f2e7884203228d0fd907d793b39fde
#
_entry.id   a2f2e7884203228d0fd907d793b39fde
#
_cell.length_a   1.000
_cell.length_b   1.000
_cell.length_c   1.000
_cell.angle_alpha   90.00
_cell.angle_beta   90.00
_cell.angle_gamma   90.00
#
_symmetry.space_group_name_H-M   'P 1'
#
loop_
_entity.id
_entity.type
_entity.pdbx_description
1 polymer ?
#
loop_
_entity_poly.entity_id
_entity_poly.type
_entity_poly.pdbx_seq_one_letter_code
_entity_poly.pdbx_strand_id
1 'polypeptide(L)'
;MNLAKTIILFGLLLMCFQPLSAQSRRRRLADLPPFERAVVCIKYFEGMHDKKDYPYVGYGHRLLPGEQFSSNMSEWQADSLLRADLWKCFEIFKKYGKDALLLAVLSYNVGVGRILGYGKHPKSQLLRKIEAGDRNIYKELLTFCKYRGKVLKVLVKRRQVEYFLFFNL
;
A
#
# COMPACT_ATOMS: atom_id res chain seq x y z
N MET A 1 -66.43 2.70 -18.21
CA MET A 1 -65.13 2.70 -17.54
C MET A 1 -64.05 2.81 -18.63
N ASN A 2 -63.40 3.95 -18.76
CA ASN A 2 -62.65 4.35 -19.96
C ASN A 2 -61.31 3.61 -20.06
N LEU A 3 -61.15 2.86 -21.14
CA LEU A 3 -59.95 2.07 -21.48
C LEU A 3 -58.64 2.91 -21.39
N ALA A 4 -58.71 4.20 -21.71
CA ALA A 4 -57.63 5.17 -21.63
C ALA A 4 -57.08 5.39 -20.20
N LYS A 5 -57.95 5.33 -19.18
CA LYS A 5 -57.53 5.51 -17.76
C LYS A 5 -56.78 4.27 -17.21
N THR A 6 -57.11 3.09 -17.74
CA THR A 6 -56.47 1.83 -17.33
C THR A 6 -55.04 1.72 -17.89
N ILE A 7 -54.81 2.22 -19.12
CA ILE A 7 -53.48 2.21 -19.75
C ILE A 7 -52.52 3.20 -19.06
N ILE A 8 -53.04 4.37 -18.63
CA ILE A 8 -52.22 5.38 -17.92
C ILE A 8 -51.80 4.86 -16.54
N LEU A 9 -52.69 4.12 -15.84
CA LEU A 9 -52.38 3.58 -14.50
C LEU A 9 -51.37 2.43 -14.59
N PHE A 10 -51.38 1.63 -15.65
CA PHE A 10 -50.41 0.54 -15.89
C PHE A 10 -49.03 1.08 -16.34
N GLY A 11 -49.01 2.20 -17.07
CA GLY A 11 -47.75 2.86 -17.49
C GLY A 11 -47.00 3.52 -16.32
N LEU A 12 -47.72 4.05 -15.31
CA LEU A 12 -47.16 4.66 -14.12
C LEU A 12 -46.62 3.62 -13.11
N LEU A 13 -47.16 2.38 -13.12
CA LEU A 13 -46.68 1.32 -12.22
C LEU A 13 -45.39 0.64 -12.75
N LEU A 14 -45.11 0.72 -14.04
CA LEU A 14 -43.89 0.16 -14.65
C LEU A 14 -42.65 1.07 -14.53
N MET A 15 -42.84 2.34 -14.11
CA MET A 15 -41.71 3.25 -13.91
C MET A 15 -41.04 3.16 -12.51
N CYS A 16 -41.62 2.37 -11.59
CA CYS A 16 -41.09 2.22 -10.21
C CYS A 16 -40.17 1.01 -10.00
N PHE A 17 -39.97 0.18 -11.03
CA PHE A 17 -38.98 -0.91 -11.00
C PHE A 17 -37.83 -0.63 -11.96
N GLN A 18 -37.13 0.47 -11.77
CA GLN A 18 -35.75 0.54 -12.20
C GLN A 18 -34.97 -0.32 -11.20
N PRO A 19 -34.32 -1.44 -11.60
CA PRO A 19 -33.36 -2.04 -10.73
C PRO A 19 -32.33 -0.96 -10.44
N LEU A 20 -32.17 -0.59 -9.16
CA LEU A 20 -30.95 0.07 -8.72
C LEU A 20 -29.81 -0.84 -9.15
N SER A 21 -29.28 -0.62 -10.34
CA SER A 21 -28.00 -1.16 -10.72
C SER A 21 -27.04 -0.54 -9.70
N ALA A 22 -26.79 -1.29 -8.65
CA ALA A 22 -25.65 -1.08 -7.78
C ALA A 22 -24.43 -1.19 -8.69
N GLN A 23 -24.16 -0.09 -9.38
CA GLN A 23 -22.93 0.13 -10.08
C GLN A 23 -21.92 0.26 -8.96
N SER A 24 -21.42 -0.92 -8.53
CA SER A 24 -20.29 -1.04 -7.65
C SER A 24 -19.19 -0.22 -8.31
N ARG A 25 -19.11 1.05 -7.98
CA ARG A 25 -18.02 1.94 -8.36
C ARG A 25 -16.78 1.25 -7.85
N ARG A 26 -16.08 0.54 -8.72
CA ARG A 26 -14.75 0.01 -8.41
C ARG A 26 -13.92 1.21 -7.99
N ARG A 27 -13.76 1.38 -6.66
CA ARG A 27 -12.93 2.45 -6.12
C ARG A 27 -11.55 2.27 -6.71
N ARG A 28 -11.06 3.30 -7.41
CA ARG A 28 -9.69 3.30 -7.89
C ARG A 28 -8.77 3.35 -6.67
N LEU A 29 -7.61 2.75 -6.75
CA LEU A 29 -6.63 2.78 -5.67
C LEU A 29 -6.31 4.21 -5.21
N ALA A 30 -6.29 5.17 -6.15
CA ALA A 30 -6.09 6.59 -5.86
C ALA A 30 -7.21 7.24 -5.02
N ASP A 31 -8.42 6.66 -5.02
CA ASP A 31 -9.58 7.18 -4.27
C ASP A 31 -9.57 6.75 -2.79
N LEU A 32 -8.68 5.83 -2.41
CA LEU A 32 -8.52 5.39 -1.03
C LEU A 32 -7.78 6.44 -0.18
N PRO A 33 -8.07 6.51 1.14
CA PRO A 33 -7.24 7.26 2.06
C PRO A 33 -5.76 6.85 1.93
N PRO A 34 -4.80 7.77 2.12
CA PRO A 34 -3.37 7.48 1.86
C PRO A 34 -2.85 6.22 2.55
N PHE A 35 -3.18 6.00 3.83
CA PHE A 35 -2.74 4.82 4.57
C PHE A 35 -3.35 3.52 4.02
N GLU A 36 -4.65 3.52 3.68
CA GLU A 36 -5.31 2.37 3.04
C GLU A 36 -4.69 2.05 1.69
N ARG A 37 -4.34 3.06 0.93
CA ARG A 37 -3.63 2.94 -0.35
C ARG A 37 -2.27 2.27 -0.16
N ALA A 38 -1.55 2.60 0.93
CA ALA A 38 -0.28 1.98 1.28
C ALA A 38 -0.45 0.50 1.66
N VAL A 39 -1.45 0.16 2.47
CA VAL A 39 -1.78 -1.22 2.82
C VAL A 39 -2.04 -2.06 1.56
N VAL A 40 -2.90 -1.57 0.65
CA VAL A 40 -3.20 -2.27 -0.61
C VAL A 40 -1.95 -2.42 -1.49
N CYS A 41 -1.13 -1.37 -1.59
CA CYS A 41 0.12 -1.39 -2.34
C CYS A 41 1.08 -2.46 -1.81
N ILE A 42 1.27 -2.54 -0.49
CA ILE A 42 2.15 -3.53 0.14
C ILE A 42 1.61 -4.94 -0.11
N LYS A 43 0.31 -5.19 0.16
CA LYS A 43 -0.32 -6.49 -0.11
C LYS A 43 -0.11 -6.98 -1.54
N TYR A 44 -0.22 -6.07 -2.51
CA TYR A 44 -0.01 -6.40 -3.92
C TYR A 44 1.40 -6.86 -4.24
N PHE A 45 2.42 -6.23 -3.63
CA PHE A 45 3.83 -6.55 -3.93
C PHE A 45 4.41 -7.67 -3.07
N GLU A 46 3.98 -7.81 -1.82
CA GLU A 46 4.49 -8.89 -0.94
C GLU A 46 3.76 -10.20 -1.17
N GLY A 47 2.44 -10.16 -1.39
CA GLY A 47 1.60 -11.36 -1.37
C GLY A 47 1.47 -11.95 0.05
N MET A 48 0.64 -12.97 0.18
CA MET A 48 0.48 -13.69 1.45
C MET A 48 1.56 -14.78 1.54
N HIS A 49 2.38 -14.71 2.59
CA HIS A 49 3.41 -15.72 2.87
C HIS A 49 2.80 -17.01 3.46
N ASP A 50 3.39 -18.13 3.11
CA ASP A 50 3.01 -19.46 3.63
C ASP A 50 4.17 -20.11 4.41
N LYS A 51 4.01 -21.39 4.78
CA LYS A 51 5.00 -22.14 5.57
C LYS A 51 6.41 -22.18 4.96
N LYS A 52 6.51 -22.10 3.62
CA LYS A 52 7.83 -22.14 2.92
C LYS A 52 8.62 -20.85 3.12
N ASP A 53 7.92 -19.74 3.42
CA ASP A 53 8.53 -18.44 3.55
C ASP A 53 9.09 -18.18 4.96
N TYR A 54 8.95 -19.16 5.88
CA TYR A 54 9.45 -19.02 7.25
C TYR A 54 10.90 -18.50 7.27
N PRO A 55 11.26 -17.50 8.07
CA PRO A 55 10.52 -16.92 9.19
C PRO A 55 9.62 -15.72 8.82
N TYR A 56 9.19 -15.59 7.57
CA TYR A 56 8.27 -14.55 7.16
C TYR A 56 6.83 -15.07 7.24
N VAL A 57 5.91 -14.24 7.75
CA VAL A 57 4.50 -14.55 7.91
C VAL A 57 3.63 -13.39 7.41
N GLY A 58 2.36 -13.67 7.11
CA GLY A 58 1.42 -12.67 6.64
C GLY A 58 1.90 -11.96 5.38
N TYR A 59 1.94 -10.65 5.38
CA TYR A 59 2.42 -9.84 4.26
C TYR A 59 3.88 -9.40 4.45
N GLY A 60 4.76 -10.34 4.79
CA GLY A 60 6.20 -10.10 4.86
C GLY A 60 6.73 -9.70 6.25
N HIS A 61 5.95 -9.89 7.32
CA HIS A 61 6.45 -9.73 8.67
C HIS A 61 7.49 -10.80 8.99
N ARG A 62 8.70 -10.39 9.35
CA ARG A 62 9.75 -11.30 9.81
C ARG A 62 9.60 -11.54 11.31
N LEU A 63 9.37 -12.77 11.71
CA LEU A 63 9.28 -13.15 13.12
C LEU A 63 10.52 -12.73 13.91
N LEU A 64 10.29 -12.06 15.01
CA LEU A 64 11.31 -11.68 15.98
C LEU A 64 11.40 -12.71 17.11
N PRO A 65 12.53 -12.79 17.84
CA PRO A 65 12.63 -13.66 19.00
C PRO A 65 11.51 -13.40 20.00
N GLY A 66 10.77 -14.44 20.38
CA GLY A 66 9.65 -14.37 21.33
C GLY A 66 8.28 -14.12 20.70
N GLU A 67 8.19 -13.79 19.41
CA GLU A 67 6.91 -13.70 18.71
C GLU A 67 6.35 -15.08 18.33
N GLN A 68 5.04 -15.25 18.53
CA GLN A 68 4.34 -16.52 18.29
C GLN A 68 3.23 -16.35 17.25
N PHE A 69 3.61 -15.92 16.04
CA PHE A 69 2.66 -15.87 14.93
C PHE A 69 2.72 -17.15 14.10
N SER A 70 1.54 -17.66 13.74
CA SER A 70 1.42 -18.82 12.88
C SER A 70 1.71 -18.48 11.42
N SER A 71 2.42 -19.38 10.72
CA SER A 71 2.53 -19.32 9.25
C SER A 71 1.20 -19.56 8.52
N ASN A 72 0.16 -20.02 9.23
CA ASN A 72 -1.19 -20.24 8.72
C ASN A 72 -2.16 -19.17 9.25
N MET A 73 -1.71 -17.96 9.48
CA MET A 73 -2.61 -16.88 9.92
C MET A 73 -3.68 -16.58 8.87
N SER A 74 -4.86 -16.17 9.34
CA SER A 74 -5.93 -15.70 8.45
C SER A 74 -5.54 -14.40 7.78
N GLU A 75 -6.21 -14.07 6.66
CA GLU A 75 -5.99 -12.79 5.97
C GLU A 75 -6.25 -11.59 6.91
N TRP A 76 -7.26 -11.68 7.78
CA TRP A 76 -7.55 -10.64 8.77
C TRP A 76 -6.38 -10.43 9.77
N GLN A 77 -5.81 -11.53 10.26
CA GLN A 77 -4.64 -11.45 11.16
C GLN A 77 -3.42 -10.87 10.45
N ALA A 78 -3.18 -11.31 9.20
CA ALA A 78 -2.10 -10.79 8.37
C ALA A 78 -2.28 -9.30 8.03
N ASP A 79 -3.50 -8.84 7.75
CA ASP A 79 -3.83 -7.44 7.54
C ASP A 79 -3.56 -6.60 8.79
N SER A 80 -4.01 -7.08 9.95
CA SER A 80 -3.79 -6.40 11.23
C SER A 80 -2.29 -6.25 11.54
N LEU A 81 -1.51 -7.31 11.31
CA LEU A 81 -0.06 -7.30 11.52
C LEU A 81 0.65 -6.35 10.56
N LEU A 82 0.30 -6.40 9.27
CA LEU A 82 0.81 -5.45 8.26
C LEU A 82 0.55 -4.00 8.67
N ARG A 83 -0.68 -3.68 9.12
CA ARG A 83 -1.05 -2.33 9.55
C ARG A 83 -0.21 -1.87 10.73
N ALA A 84 -0.02 -2.74 11.72
CA ALA A 84 0.80 -2.45 12.88
C ALA A 84 2.26 -2.17 12.49
N ASP A 85 2.85 -2.97 11.60
CA ASP A 85 4.22 -2.80 11.15
C ASP A 85 4.38 -1.56 10.26
N LEU A 86 3.45 -1.31 9.34
CA LEU A 86 3.45 -0.09 8.54
C LEU A 86 3.32 1.16 9.41
N TRP A 87 2.48 1.10 10.45
CA TRP A 87 2.33 2.20 11.40
C TRP A 87 3.63 2.48 12.16
N LYS A 88 4.34 1.43 12.62
CA LYS A 88 5.67 1.59 13.23
C LYS A 88 6.65 2.30 12.28
N CYS A 89 6.65 1.90 11.00
CA CYS A 89 7.46 2.58 9.99
C CYS A 89 7.05 4.04 9.82
N PHE A 90 5.74 4.32 9.75
CA PHE A 90 5.22 5.68 9.60
C PHE A 90 5.61 6.58 10.77
N GLU A 91 5.49 6.11 12.01
CA GLU A 91 5.89 6.88 13.21
C GLU A 91 7.36 7.30 13.18
N ILE A 92 8.24 6.45 12.65
CA ILE A 92 9.67 6.78 12.49
C ILE A 92 9.87 7.94 11.50
N PHE A 93 9.06 7.98 10.44
CA PHE A 93 9.21 8.96 9.36
C PHE A 93 8.22 10.13 9.43
N LYS A 94 7.30 10.19 10.40
CA LYS A 94 6.26 11.23 10.47
C LYS A 94 6.79 12.66 10.47
N LYS A 95 8.00 12.88 10.99
CA LYS A 95 8.68 14.19 10.97
C LYS A 95 8.97 14.72 9.57
N TYR A 96 8.93 13.89 8.54
CA TYR A 96 9.14 14.28 7.15
C TYR A 96 7.84 14.71 6.44
N GLY A 97 6.74 14.89 7.19
CA GLY A 97 5.49 15.47 6.70
C GLY A 97 4.93 14.69 5.51
N LYS A 98 4.74 15.38 4.39
CA LYS A 98 4.17 14.80 3.16
C LYS A 98 4.96 13.61 2.58
N ASP A 99 6.24 13.46 2.91
CA ASP A 99 7.09 12.36 2.45
C ASP A 99 7.08 11.16 3.42
N ALA A 100 6.44 11.30 4.58
CA ALA A 100 6.44 10.28 5.63
C ALA A 100 5.91 8.93 5.15
N LEU A 101 4.80 8.94 4.41
CA LEU A 101 4.17 7.70 3.95
C LEU A 101 4.98 7.01 2.84
N LEU A 102 5.57 7.78 1.91
CA LEU A 102 6.50 7.23 0.91
C LEU A 102 7.68 6.52 1.60
N LEU A 103 8.29 7.18 2.59
CA LEU A 103 9.42 6.62 3.34
C LEU A 103 9.01 5.40 4.17
N ALA A 104 7.79 5.41 4.75
CA ALA A 104 7.26 4.27 5.51
C ALA A 104 7.04 3.04 4.61
N VAL A 105 6.39 3.21 3.46
CA VAL A 105 6.17 2.13 2.49
C VAL A 105 7.48 1.58 1.94
N LEU A 106 8.43 2.45 1.61
CA LEU A 106 9.75 2.05 1.18
C LEU A 106 10.47 1.24 2.29
N SER A 107 10.44 1.74 3.54
CA SER A 107 11.13 1.11 4.67
C SER A 107 10.53 -0.25 5.05
N TYR A 108 9.24 -0.45 4.86
CA TYR A 108 8.59 -1.73 5.03
C TYR A 108 9.25 -2.83 4.18
N ASN A 109 9.65 -2.49 2.94
CA ASN A 109 10.30 -3.43 2.03
C ASN A 109 11.83 -3.53 2.22
N VAL A 110 12.52 -2.39 2.42
CA VAL A 110 13.98 -2.37 2.42
C VAL A 110 14.61 -2.31 3.80
N GLY A 111 13.80 -2.09 4.84
CA GLY A 111 14.22 -1.85 6.21
C GLY A 111 14.56 -0.38 6.49
N VAL A 112 14.18 0.08 7.68
CA VAL A 112 14.39 1.47 8.15
C VAL A 112 15.86 1.88 8.10
N GLY A 113 16.76 0.97 8.50
CA GLY A 113 18.21 1.24 8.54
C GLY A 113 18.81 1.58 7.17
N ARG A 114 18.26 1.03 6.07
CA ARG A 114 18.75 1.38 4.73
C ARG A 114 18.40 2.81 4.31
N ILE A 115 17.43 3.42 4.95
CA ILE A 115 17.00 4.80 4.69
C ILE A 115 17.71 5.76 5.64
N LEU A 116 17.63 5.49 6.95
CA LEU A 116 18.21 6.35 7.99
C LEU A 116 19.71 6.23 8.11
N GLY A 117 20.28 5.10 7.69
CA GLY A 117 21.64 4.70 8.02
C GLY A 117 21.73 3.97 9.35
N TYR A 118 22.76 3.16 9.54
CA TYR A 118 23.08 2.47 10.81
C TYR A 118 24.55 2.06 10.85
N GLY A 119 25.18 2.16 12.02
CA GLY A 119 26.58 1.85 12.18
C GLY A 119 27.48 2.62 11.19
N LYS A 120 28.22 1.92 10.34
CA LYS A 120 29.07 2.53 9.30
C LYS A 120 28.31 2.85 7.99
N HIS A 121 27.04 2.46 7.88
CA HIS A 121 26.24 2.75 6.69
C HIS A 121 25.64 4.14 6.80
N PRO A 122 25.94 5.04 5.85
CA PRO A 122 25.42 6.41 5.89
C PRO A 122 23.92 6.46 5.56
N LYS A 123 23.29 7.56 5.96
CA LYS A 123 21.95 7.93 5.53
C LYS A 123 21.85 7.88 3.99
N SER A 124 20.74 7.36 3.49
CA SER A 124 20.51 7.25 2.05
C SER A 124 20.51 8.61 1.35
N GLN A 125 20.93 8.65 0.09
CA GLN A 125 20.88 9.86 -0.73
C GLN A 125 19.44 10.35 -0.92
N LEU A 126 18.47 9.42 -1.03
CA LEU A 126 17.05 9.75 -1.05
C LEU A 126 16.65 10.63 0.13
N LEU A 127 17.00 10.19 1.35
CA LEU A 127 16.62 10.92 2.56
C LEU A 127 17.34 12.26 2.68
N ARG A 128 18.61 12.33 2.29
CA ARG A 128 19.38 13.60 2.26
C ARG A 128 18.72 14.63 1.35
N LYS A 129 18.24 14.21 0.17
CA LYS A 129 17.53 15.10 -0.75
C LYS A 129 16.21 15.60 -0.16
N ILE A 130 15.43 14.72 0.44
CA ILE A 130 14.18 15.11 1.13
C ILE A 130 14.47 16.13 2.22
N GLU A 131 15.50 15.89 3.05
CA GLU A 131 15.91 16.82 4.13
C GLU A 131 16.40 18.18 3.59
N ALA A 132 17.00 18.19 2.40
CA ALA A 132 17.42 19.41 1.72
C ALA A 132 16.27 20.12 0.95
N GLY A 133 15.05 19.55 0.97
CA GLY A 133 13.91 20.08 0.20
C GLY A 133 13.99 19.82 -1.30
N ASP A 134 14.98 19.04 -1.77
CA ASP A 134 15.10 18.67 -3.19
C ASP A 134 14.01 17.66 -3.57
N ARG A 135 13.12 18.08 -4.47
CA ARG A 135 12.00 17.24 -4.94
C ARG A 135 12.37 16.30 -6.09
N ASN A 136 13.57 16.40 -6.64
CA ASN A 136 14.05 15.50 -7.70
C ASN A 136 14.61 14.21 -7.11
N ILE A 137 13.74 13.39 -6.50
CA ILE A 137 14.11 12.18 -5.75
C ILE A 137 13.89 10.88 -6.52
N TYR A 138 13.33 10.93 -7.72
CA TYR A 138 12.93 9.72 -8.46
C TYR A 138 14.10 8.76 -8.73
N LYS A 139 15.26 9.30 -9.15
CA LYS A 139 16.47 8.49 -9.41
C LYS A 139 16.97 7.80 -8.14
N GLU A 140 16.95 8.49 -7.02
CA GLU A 140 17.38 7.98 -5.73
C GLU A 140 16.43 6.90 -5.21
N LEU A 141 15.13 7.06 -5.41
CA LEU A 141 14.13 6.04 -5.09
C LEU A 141 14.39 4.76 -5.90
N LEU A 142 14.69 4.90 -7.19
CA LEU A 142 15.01 3.75 -8.06
C LEU A 142 16.30 3.03 -7.67
N THR A 143 17.18 3.60 -6.85
CA THR A 143 18.36 2.86 -6.34
C THR A 143 17.99 1.67 -5.45
N PHE A 144 16.76 1.67 -4.86
CA PHE A 144 16.22 0.60 -4.04
C PHE A 144 15.55 -0.54 -4.85
N CYS A 145 15.97 -0.75 -6.09
CA CYS A 145 15.48 -1.82 -6.96
C CYS A 145 16.47 -2.98 -7.14
N LYS A 146 17.54 -3.04 -6.31
CA LYS A 146 18.59 -4.06 -6.42
C LYS A 146 18.45 -5.14 -5.34
N TYR A 147 18.63 -6.40 -5.75
CA TYR A 147 18.81 -7.53 -4.85
C TYR A 147 20.09 -8.27 -5.22
N ARG A 148 20.99 -8.47 -4.24
CA ARG A 148 22.32 -9.06 -4.45
C ARG A 148 23.07 -8.43 -5.63
N GLY A 149 23.05 -7.09 -5.73
CA GLY A 149 23.70 -6.31 -6.76
C GLY A 149 22.99 -6.26 -8.12
N LYS A 150 21.97 -7.10 -8.36
CA LYS A 150 21.22 -7.14 -9.63
C LYS A 150 19.93 -6.33 -9.53
N VAL A 151 19.63 -5.57 -10.58
CA VAL A 151 18.35 -4.85 -10.72
C VAL A 151 17.24 -5.86 -11.00
N LEU A 152 16.17 -5.83 -10.21
CA LEU A 152 14.98 -6.65 -10.42
C LEU A 152 13.85 -5.80 -11.01
N LYS A 153 13.30 -6.22 -12.16
CA LYS A 153 12.20 -5.50 -12.85
C LYS A 153 10.98 -5.29 -11.95
N VAL A 154 10.65 -6.28 -11.10
CA VAL A 154 9.53 -6.19 -10.15
C VAL A 154 9.75 -5.07 -9.12
N LEU A 155 10.99 -4.90 -8.64
CA LEU A 155 11.33 -3.82 -7.71
C LEU A 155 11.35 -2.45 -8.39
N VAL A 156 11.78 -2.37 -9.65
CA VAL A 156 11.66 -1.13 -10.45
C VAL A 156 10.19 -0.73 -10.55
N LYS A 157 9.30 -1.65 -10.95
CA LYS A 157 7.85 -1.40 -11.01
C LYS A 157 7.29 -0.97 -9.65
N ARG A 158 7.71 -1.63 -8.56
CA ARG A 158 7.31 -1.26 -7.19
C ARG A 158 7.68 0.18 -6.87
N ARG A 159 8.93 0.60 -7.09
CA ARG A 159 9.38 1.99 -6.84
C ARG A 159 8.60 3.01 -7.68
N GLN A 160 8.28 2.68 -8.93
CA GLN A 160 7.47 3.54 -9.80
C GLN A 160 6.05 3.73 -9.24
N VAL A 161 5.41 2.63 -8.81
CA VAL A 161 4.07 2.68 -8.20
C VAL A 161 4.09 3.46 -6.88
N GLU A 162 5.06 3.19 -6.02
CA GLU A 162 5.21 3.91 -4.75
C GLU A 162 5.42 5.41 -4.95
N TYR A 163 6.27 5.80 -5.93
CA TYR A 163 6.46 7.20 -6.29
C TYR A 163 5.16 7.85 -6.74
N PHE A 164 4.45 7.21 -7.67
CA PHE A 164 3.18 7.71 -8.19
C PHE A 164 2.11 7.87 -7.11
N LEU A 165 2.00 6.91 -6.20
CA LEU A 165 0.94 6.87 -5.19
C LEU A 165 1.21 7.77 -3.99
N PHE A 166 2.48 8.00 -3.62
CA PHE A 166 2.82 8.60 -2.32
C PHE A 166 3.72 9.83 -2.39
N PHE A 167 4.27 10.15 -3.54
CA PHE A 167 5.03 11.37 -3.71
C PHE A 167 4.10 12.53 -4.04
N ASN A 168 4.20 13.64 -3.30
CA ASN A 168 3.31 14.81 -3.41
C ASN A 168 1.85 14.55 -2.97
N LEU A 169 1.66 13.76 -1.92
CA LEU A 169 0.37 13.66 -1.25
C LEU A 169 0.01 14.97 -0.52
#